data_123138a9c55801f1ff3e8f10d1f3c9be
#
_entry.id   123138a9c55801f1ff3e8f10d1f3c9be
#
_cell.length_a   1.000
_cell.length_b   1.000
_cell.length_c   1.000
_cell.angle_alpha   90.00
_cell.angle_beta   90.00
_cell.angle_gamma   90.00
#
_symmetry.space_group_name_H-M   'P 1'
#
loop_
_entity.id
_entity.type
_entity.pdbx_description
1 polymer ?
#
loop_
_entity_poly.entity_id
_entity_poly.type
_entity_poly.pdbx_seq_one_letter_code
_entity_poly.pdbx_strand_id
1 'polypeptide(L)'
;MKTLKKENQTIWYDEHLLVEDPLHCFNPEFWQQAGSVTGSATGRGTTWFVKAEKIEAALRHYKRGGLFGKLVSDHYLFSGWQKTRSFQEFELLNTLREAGVNVPRPIAARAVKRTFCYQADLLSEKIPNARDLVSILQERPLPTEMYEKIGLEIRKMHDAQVNHTDLNIHNILIDGQEKVWIIDFDKCCQQQGESWKKGNLDRLKRSFEKEVRKRGIHWIPEAFHIISKC
;
A
#
# COMPACT_ATOMS: atom_id res chain seq x y z
N MET A 1 -15.31 -10.19 6.58
CA MET A 1 -15.19 -10.05 5.11
C MET A 1 -16.38 -10.72 4.41
N LYS A 2 -17.02 -10.02 3.46
CA LYS A 2 -18.04 -10.57 2.55
C LYS A 2 -17.47 -10.74 1.15
N THR A 3 -18.11 -11.61 0.36
CA THR A 3 -17.76 -11.85 -1.04
C THR A 3 -19.00 -11.70 -1.90
N LEU A 4 -18.92 -10.86 -2.92
CA LEU A 4 -19.92 -10.69 -3.97
C LEU A 4 -19.36 -11.22 -5.29
N LYS A 5 -20.07 -12.16 -5.90
CA LYS A 5 -19.76 -12.67 -7.24
C LYS A 5 -20.86 -12.27 -8.19
N LYS A 6 -20.50 -11.61 -9.28
CA LYS A 6 -21.43 -11.20 -10.32
C LYS A 6 -20.76 -11.30 -11.69
N GLU A 7 -21.35 -12.10 -12.58
CA GLU A 7 -20.81 -12.32 -13.92
C GLU A 7 -19.33 -12.72 -13.94
N ASN A 8 -18.48 -11.86 -14.49
CA ASN A 8 -17.06 -12.07 -14.64
C ASN A 8 -16.21 -11.36 -13.55
N GLN A 9 -16.82 -10.91 -12.44
CA GLN A 9 -16.11 -10.25 -11.37
C GLN A 9 -16.37 -10.86 -10.00
N THR A 10 -15.37 -10.73 -9.14
CA THR A 10 -15.46 -11.05 -7.72
C THR A 10 -14.98 -9.85 -6.92
N ILE A 11 -15.77 -9.51 -5.90
CA ILE A 11 -15.50 -8.41 -4.97
C ILE A 11 -15.45 -8.97 -3.57
N TRP A 12 -14.42 -8.64 -2.82
CA TRP A 12 -14.26 -8.92 -1.40
C TRP A 12 -14.29 -7.60 -0.65
N TYR A 13 -15.04 -7.50 0.44
CA TYR A 13 -15.19 -6.25 1.16
C TYR A 13 -15.50 -6.44 2.64
N ASP A 14 -15.18 -5.43 3.43
CA ASP A 14 -15.61 -5.30 4.81
C ASP A 14 -16.94 -4.54 4.85
N GLU A 15 -18.03 -5.23 5.21
CA GLU A 15 -19.37 -4.65 5.31
C GLU A 15 -19.52 -3.60 6.41
N HIS A 16 -18.60 -3.59 7.38
CA HIS A 16 -18.58 -2.60 8.44
C HIS A 16 -17.95 -1.28 8.01
N LEU A 17 -17.13 -1.30 6.95
CA LEU A 17 -16.43 -0.14 6.41
C LEU A 17 -17.06 0.40 5.12
N LEU A 18 -17.50 -0.50 4.24
CA LEU A 18 -18.12 -0.15 2.95
C LEU A 18 -19.65 -0.18 3.08
N VAL A 19 -20.26 0.99 3.03
CA VAL A 19 -21.72 1.17 3.01
C VAL A 19 -22.23 1.33 1.58
N GLU A 20 -21.39 1.90 0.74
CA GLU A 20 -21.66 2.13 -0.68
C GLU A 20 -21.84 0.81 -1.44
N ASP A 21 -22.52 0.85 -2.58
CA ASP A 21 -22.69 -0.33 -3.44
C ASP A 21 -21.34 -0.87 -3.90
N PRO A 22 -20.98 -2.12 -3.51
CA PRO A 22 -19.72 -2.74 -3.90
C PRO A 22 -19.50 -2.83 -5.42
N LEU A 23 -20.55 -2.81 -6.22
CA LEU A 23 -20.44 -2.86 -7.68
C LEU A 23 -19.95 -1.52 -8.27
N HIS A 24 -20.19 -0.41 -7.61
CA HIS A 24 -19.90 0.93 -8.12
C HIS A 24 -18.70 1.60 -7.47
N CYS A 25 -18.32 1.22 -6.23
CA CYS A 25 -17.27 1.89 -5.45
C CYS A 25 -15.86 1.84 -6.07
N PHE A 26 -15.64 1.03 -7.11
CA PHE A 26 -14.38 0.98 -7.86
C PHE A 26 -14.36 1.87 -9.11
N ASN A 27 -15.45 2.59 -9.38
CA ASN A 27 -15.53 3.51 -10.48
C ASN A 27 -15.28 4.95 -9.99
N PRO A 28 -14.22 5.66 -10.44
CA PRO A 28 -13.97 7.04 -10.06
C PRO A 28 -15.15 7.99 -10.37
N GLU A 29 -15.88 7.76 -11.47
CA GLU A 29 -17.03 8.57 -11.85
C GLU A 29 -18.16 8.49 -10.81
N PHE A 30 -18.35 7.35 -10.16
CA PHE A 30 -19.31 7.20 -9.05
C PHE A 30 -19.01 8.21 -7.93
N TRP A 31 -17.74 8.32 -7.52
CA TRP A 31 -17.32 9.25 -6.47
C TRP A 31 -17.33 10.70 -6.92
N GLN A 32 -17.03 10.96 -8.19
CA GLN A 32 -17.10 12.30 -8.78
C GLN A 32 -18.53 12.82 -8.80
N GLN A 33 -19.49 12.00 -9.24
CA GLN A 33 -20.91 12.34 -9.26
C GLN A 33 -21.48 12.58 -7.86
N ALA A 34 -20.99 11.85 -6.86
CA ALA A 34 -21.35 12.06 -5.46
C ALA A 34 -20.64 13.26 -4.82
N GLY A 35 -19.73 13.96 -5.52
CA GLY A 35 -18.93 15.05 -4.94
C GLY A 35 -17.96 14.59 -3.85
N SER A 36 -17.64 13.29 -3.80
CA SER A 36 -16.89 12.64 -2.73
C SER A 36 -15.39 12.47 -3.03
N VAL A 37 -14.88 12.95 -4.17
CA VAL A 37 -13.45 12.95 -4.47
C VAL A 37 -12.77 14.09 -3.69
N THR A 38 -11.79 13.73 -2.82
CA THR A 38 -11.05 14.68 -1.99
C THR A 38 -9.66 15.01 -2.53
N GLY A 39 -9.21 14.28 -3.56
CA GLY A 39 -7.92 14.50 -4.21
C GLY A 39 -7.45 13.29 -5.00
N SER A 40 -6.22 13.36 -5.46
CA SER A 40 -5.57 12.24 -6.16
C SER A 40 -4.06 12.28 -6.02
N ALA A 41 -3.43 11.13 -6.21
CA ALA A 41 -1.98 11.01 -6.35
C ALA A 41 -1.65 10.30 -7.67
N THR A 42 -0.64 10.81 -8.37
CA THR A 42 -0.20 10.26 -9.65
C THR A 42 1.10 9.48 -9.48
N GLY A 43 1.09 8.23 -9.90
CA GLY A 43 2.26 7.34 -9.94
C GLY A 43 2.26 6.56 -11.26
N ARG A 44 2.33 5.22 -11.21
CA ARG A 44 2.12 4.37 -12.40
C ARG A 44 0.68 4.45 -12.91
N GLY A 45 -0.24 4.84 -12.04
CA GLY A 45 -1.64 5.13 -12.31
C GLY A 45 -2.11 6.24 -11.38
N THR A 46 -3.39 6.59 -11.47
CA THR A 46 -4.01 7.54 -10.54
C THR A 46 -4.59 6.76 -9.37
N THR A 47 -4.21 7.16 -8.16
CA THR A 47 -4.90 6.78 -6.92
C THR A 47 -5.86 7.91 -6.59
N TRP A 48 -7.13 7.61 -6.52
CA TRP A 48 -8.17 8.58 -6.15
C TRP A 48 -8.38 8.56 -4.64
N PHE A 49 -8.37 9.72 -4.02
CA PHE A 49 -8.78 9.86 -2.62
C PHE A 49 -10.25 10.21 -2.58
N VAL A 50 -11.01 9.41 -1.86
CA VAL A 50 -12.47 9.52 -1.81
C VAL A 50 -12.95 9.52 -0.36
N LYS A 51 -14.03 10.24 -0.11
CA LYS A 51 -14.70 10.26 1.19
C LYS A 51 -15.88 9.31 1.12
N ALA A 52 -15.69 8.09 1.60
CA ALA A 52 -16.78 7.16 1.84
C ALA A 52 -17.56 7.54 3.10
N GLU A 53 -18.74 6.98 3.30
CA GLU A 53 -19.62 7.35 4.41
C GLU A 53 -18.94 7.19 5.78
N LYS A 54 -18.19 6.11 5.96
CA LYS A 54 -17.55 5.78 7.24
C LYS A 54 -16.07 6.12 7.32
N ILE A 55 -15.38 6.29 6.20
CA ILE A 55 -13.92 6.39 6.18
C ILE A 55 -13.41 7.10 4.93
N GLU A 56 -12.34 7.89 5.05
CA GLU A 56 -11.61 8.34 3.87
C GLU A 56 -10.82 7.17 3.27
N ALA A 57 -10.88 7.02 1.95
CA ALA A 57 -10.32 5.89 1.24
C ALA A 57 -9.42 6.31 0.07
N ALA A 58 -8.51 5.42 -0.28
CA ALA A 58 -7.67 5.47 -1.47
C ALA A 58 -8.11 4.36 -2.44
N LEU A 59 -8.65 4.75 -3.58
CA LEU A 59 -9.03 3.85 -4.66
C LEU A 59 -7.88 3.73 -5.65
N ARG A 60 -7.36 2.53 -5.81
CA ARG A 60 -6.25 2.22 -6.71
C ARG A 60 -6.63 1.15 -7.73
N HIS A 61 -6.43 1.47 -9.01
CA HIS A 61 -6.43 0.50 -10.10
C HIS A 61 -5.00 -0.02 -10.31
N TYR A 62 -4.84 -1.36 -10.36
CA TYR A 62 -3.52 -1.95 -10.55
C TYR A 62 -3.02 -1.77 -11.97
N LYS A 63 -1.82 -1.20 -12.11
CA LYS A 63 -1.14 -1.03 -13.40
C LYS A 63 0.23 -1.69 -13.40
N ARG A 64 0.60 -2.25 -14.55
CA ARG A 64 1.95 -2.78 -14.77
C ARG A 64 2.93 -1.63 -14.93
N GLY A 65 4.12 -1.77 -14.34
CA GLY A 65 5.27 -0.91 -14.63
C GLY A 65 6.19 -1.52 -15.68
N GLY A 66 7.17 -0.73 -16.17
CA GLY A 66 8.19 -1.18 -17.12
C GLY A 66 7.74 -1.13 -18.59
N LEU A 67 8.63 -1.61 -19.48
CA LEU A 67 8.43 -1.57 -20.94
C LEU A 67 7.17 -2.33 -21.40
N PHE A 68 6.88 -3.48 -20.79
CA PHE A 68 5.65 -4.24 -21.07
C PHE A 68 4.37 -3.53 -20.62
N GLY A 69 4.43 -2.65 -19.62
CA GLY A 69 3.28 -1.86 -19.18
C GLY A 69 2.82 -0.81 -20.20
N LYS A 70 3.61 -0.50 -21.22
CA LYS A 70 3.21 0.38 -22.33
C LYS A 70 2.27 -0.29 -23.33
N LEU A 71 2.34 -1.63 -23.46
CA LEU A 71 1.52 -2.42 -24.39
C LEU A 71 0.30 -3.06 -23.70
N VAL A 72 0.46 -3.50 -22.43
CA VAL A 72 -0.62 -4.15 -21.65
C VAL A 72 -0.56 -3.58 -20.22
N SER A 73 -1.24 -2.45 -20.01
CA SER A 73 -1.05 -1.64 -18.81
C SER A 73 -1.65 -2.22 -17.53
N ASP A 74 -2.73 -3.01 -17.61
CA ASP A 74 -3.57 -3.38 -16.45
C ASP A 74 -4.11 -4.83 -16.47
N HIS A 75 -3.66 -5.66 -17.41
CA HIS A 75 -4.10 -7.04 -17.53
C HIS A 75 -3.08 -8.01 -16.96
N TYR A 76 -3.52 -8.94 -16.09
CA TYR A 76 -2.72 -9.96 -15.42
C TYR A 76 -3.25 -11.35 -15.78
N LEU A 77 -2.37 -12.35 -15.91
CA LEU A 77 -2.79 -13.73 -16.17
C LEU A 77 -3.68 -14.24 -15.04
N PHE A 78 -4.84 -14.79 -15.39
CA PHE A 78 -5.79 -15.33 -14.44
C PHE A 78 -5.45 -16.80 -14.13
N SER A 79 -5.14 -17.08 -12.87
CA SER A 79 -4.85 -18.43 -12.35
C SER A 79 -5.75 -18.80 -11.15
N GLY A 80 -6.85 -18.05 -10.98
CA GLY A 80 -7.81 -18.23 -9.88
C GLY A 80 -8.07 -16.94 -9.12
N TRP A 81 -9.26 -16.82 -8.56
CA TRP A 81 -9.71 -15.61 -7.86
C TRP A 81 -8.82 -15.23 -6.66
N GLN A 82 -8.45 -16.23 -5.85
CA GLN A 82 -7.59 -16.01 -4.69
C GLN A 82 -6.12 -15.74 -5.04
N LYS A 83 -5.75 -15.92 -6.31
CA LYS A 83 -4.42 -15.58 -6.82
C LYS A 83 -4.37 -14.21 -7.50
N THR A 84 -5.46 -13.46 -7.47
CA THR A 84 -5.49 -12.08 -7.97
C THR A 84 -4.77 -11.15 -7.01
N ARG A 85 -4.08 -10.15 -7.56
CA ARG A 85 -3.26 -9.21 -6.77
C ARG A 85 -4.07 -8.45 -5.74
N SER A 86 -5.26 -8.00 -6.12
CA SER A 86 -6.16 -7.28 -5.22
C SER A 86 -6.63 -8.14 -4.05
N PHE A 87 -6.95 -9.43 -4.28
CA PHE A 87 -7.31 -10.34 -3.19
C PHE A 87 -6.11 -10.60 -2.27
N GLN A 88 -4.94 -10.91 -2.85
CA GLN A 88 -3.74 -11.19 -2.07
C GLN A 88 -3.31 -10.01 -1.21
N GLU A 89 -3.35 -8.80 -1.75
CA GLU A 89 -3.02 -7.59 -0.97
C GLU A 89 -4.09 -7.31 0.09
N PHE A 90 -5.38 -7.50 -0.22
CA PHE A 90 -6.48 -7.35 0.73
C PHE A 90 -6.31 -8.27 1.96
N GLU A 91 -6.05 -9.56 1.72
CA GLU A 91 -5.82 -10.55 2.80
C GLU A 91 -4.54 -10.25 3.58
N LEU A 92 -3.46 -9.86 2.88
CA LEU A 92 -2.19 -9.55 3.51
C LEU A 92 -2.30 -8.34 4.45
N LEU A 93 -3.04 -7.30 4.04
CA LEU A 93 -3.32 -6.14 4.89
C LEU A 93 -4.11 -6.52 6.14
N ASN A 94 -5.11 -7.41 6.03
CA ASN A 94 -5.84 -7.93 7.19
C ASN A 94 -4.89 -8.67 8.14
N THR A 95 -4.09 -9.60 7.62
CA THR A 95 -3.10 -10.35 8.40
C THR A 95 -2.12 -9.42 9.14
N LEU A 96 -1.59 -8.41 8.48
CA LEU A 96 -0.68 -7.43 9.08
C LEU A 96 -1.36 -6.63 10.19
N ARG A 97 -2.60 -6.23 9.99
CA ARG A 97 -3.37 -5.50 11.02
C ARG A 97 -3.64 -6.36 12.24
N GLU A 98 -3.99 -7.62 12.05
CA GLU A 98 -4.17 -8.59 13.14
C GLU A 98 -2.86 -8.81 13.92
N ALA A 99 -1.72 -8.75 13.24
CA ALA A 99 -0.39 -8.78 13.86
C ALA A 99 0.03 -7.44 14.50
N GLY A 100 -0.81 -6.42 14.49
CA GLY A 100 -0.53 -5.11 15.11
C GLY A 100 0.41 -4.21 14.30
N VAL A 101 0.58 -4.48 13.00
CA VAL A 101 1.34 -3.63 12.08
C VAL A 101 0.45 -2.49 11.60
N ASN A 102 0.98 -1.27 11.61
CA ASN A 102 0.26 -0.10 11.12
C ASN A 102 0.29 -0.07 9.59
N VAL A 103 -0.75 -0.60 8.99
CA VAL A 103 -1.01 -0.59 7.55
C VAL A 103 -2.42 -0.09 7.28
N PRO A 104 -2.72 0.48 6.09
CA PRO A 104 -4.06 0.90 5.74
C PRO A 104 -5.08 -0.23 5.92
N ARG A 105 -6.27 0.07 6.45
CA ARG A 105 -7.36 -0.91 6.49
C ARG A 105 -7.80 -1.26 5.08
N PRO A 106 -7.83 -2.52 4.67
CA PRO A 106 -8.44 -2.91 3.41
C PRO A 106 -9.97 -2.78 3.54
N ILE A 107 -10.58 -2.04 2.60
CA ILE A 107 -12.04 -1.78 2.60
C ILE A 107 -12.70 -2.70 1.61
N ALA A 108 -12.21 -2.74 0.37
CA ALA A 108 -12.70 -3.62 -0.67
C ALA A 108 -11.63 -3.91 -1.72
N ALA A 109 -11.71 -5.12 -2.31
CA ALA A 109 -10.89 -5.55 -3.43
C ALA A 109 -11.77 -6.10 -4.54
N ARG A 110 -11.44 -5.79 -5.80
CA ARG A 110 -12.15 -6.31 -6.97
C ARG A 110 -11.17 -6.96 -7.93
N ALA A 111 -11.59 -8.09 -8.50
CA ALA A 111 -10.98 -8.66 -9.69
C ALA A 111 -12.04 -8.85 -10.77
N VAL A 112 -11.74 -8.40 -11.99
CA VAL A 112 -12.61 -8.54 -13.17
C VAL A 112 -11.91 -9.45 -14.17
N LYS A 113 -12.42 -10.67 -14.34
CA LYS A 113 -11.88 -11.66 -15.29
C LYS A 113 -12.28 -11.25 -16.72
N ARG A 114 -11.31 -11.26 -17.59
CA ARG A 114 -11.45 -11.29 -19.06
C ARG A 114 -11.00 -12.70 -19.51
N THR A 115 -11.08 -13.07 -20.70
CA THR A 115 -10.79 -14.44 -21.19
C THR A 115 -9.72 -15.18 -20.40
N PHE A 116 -8.43 -14.84 -20.60
CA PHE A 116 -7.28 -15.46 -19.91
C PHE A 116 -6.59 -14.53 -18.90
N CYS A 117 -7.10 -13.33 -18.75
CA CYS A 117 -6.51 -12.31 -17.89
C CYS A 117 -7.56 -11.69 -16.97
N TYR A 118 -7.11 -10.84 -16.05
CA TYR A 118 -7.97 -10.05 -15.16
C TYR A 118 -7.41 -8.64 -14.96
N GLN A 119 -8.29 -7.74 -14.58
CA GLN A 119 -8.00 -6.43 -14.04
C GLN A 119 -8.30 -6.42 -12.53
N ALA A 120 -7.65 -5.56 -11.79
CA ALA A 120 -7.78 -5.53 -10.33
C ALA A 120 -7.85 -4.11 -9.80
N ASP A 121 -8.58 -3.95 -8.70
CA ASP A 121 -8.72 -2.70 -7.96
C ASP A 121 -8.66 -2.97 -6.46
N LEU A 122 -8.18 -1.99 -5.70
CA LEU A 122 -8.18 -1.99 -4.25
C LEU A 122 -8.70 -0.66 -3.73
N LEU A 123 -9.61 -0.72 -2.79
CA LEU A 123 -10.06 0.39 -1.96
C LEU A 123 -9.52 0.14 -0.56
N SER A 124 -8.66 1.01 -0.07
CA SER A 124 -8.06 0.94 1.26
C SER A 124 -8.20 2.27 2.00
N GLU A 125 -8.03 2.25 3.31
CA GLU A 125 -8.00 3.46 4.13
C GLU A 125 -6.97 4.48 3.61
N LYS A 126 -7.36 5.73 3.48
CA LYS A 126 -6.43 6.85 3.34
C LYS A 126 -6.00 7.28 4.73
N ILE A 127 -4.70 7.18 5.02
CA ILE A 127 -4.18 7.59 6.33
C ILE A 127 -4.30 9.10 6.48
N PRO A 128 -5.09 9.59 7.45
CA PRO A 128 -5.31 11.03 7.62
C PRO A 128 -4.01 11.76 8.01
N ASN A 129 -3.79 12.93 7.42
CA ASN A 129 -2.66 13.82 7.75
C ASN A 129 -1.28 13.14 7.67
N ALA A 130 -1.16 12.05 6.90
CA ALA A 130 0.09 11.35 6.73
C ALA A 130 0.91 11.92 5.57
N ARG A 131 2.22 11.96 5.77
CA ARG A 131 3.21 12.39 4.77
C ARG A 131 4.27 11.29 4.61
N ASP A 132 4.75 11.09 3.40
CA ASP A 132 5.85 10.17 3.16
C ASP A 132 7.18 10.74 3.70
N LEU A 133 8.11 9.83 4.02
CA LEU A 133 9.38 10.19 4.62
C LEU A 133 10.21 11.14 3.74
N VAL A 134 10.10 11.04 2.42
CA VAL A 134 10.86 11.93 1.52
C VAL A 134 10.39 13.37 1.70
N SER A 135 9.07 13.60 1.69
CA SER A 135 8.47 14.91 1.88
C SER A 135 8.88 15.55 3.22
N ILE A 136 8.92 14.75 4.28
CA ILE A 136 9.33 15.24 5.61
C ILE A 136 10.81 15.55 5.64
N LEU A 137 11.65 14.63 5.15
CA LEU A 137 13.11 14.77 5.17
C LEU A 137 13.65 15.83 4.20
N GLN A 138 12.85 16.27 3.23
CA GLN A 138 13.20 17.45 2.42
C GLN A 138 13.10 18.75 3.22
N GLU A 139 12.25 18.81 4.23
CA GLU A 139 12.03 20.01 5.05
C GLU A 139 12.91 20.05 6.30
N ARG A 140 13.08 18.89 6.96
CA ARG A 140 13.81 18.81 8.23
C ARG A 140 14.33 17.40 8.50
N PRO A 141 15.39 17.26 9.33
CA PRO A 141 15.80 15.96 9.84
C PRO A 141 14.73 15.39 10.78
N LEU A 142 14.73 14.06 10.92
CA LEU A 142 13.91 13.37 11.92
C LEU A 142 14.70 13.17 13.22
N PRO A 143 14.04 13.22 14.39
CA PRO A 143 14.66 12.86 15.66
C PRO A 143 14.92 11.34 15.73
N THR A 144 15.83 10.93 16.61
CA THR A 144 16.24 9.53 16.82
C THR A 144 15.05 8.62 17.11
N GLU A 145 14.13 9.04 17.95
CA GLU A 145 12.94 8.31 18.36
C GLU A 145 12.03 7.95 17.16
N MET A 146 12.05 8.76 16.12
CA MET A 146 11.28 8.46 14.91
C MET A 146 11.91 7.34 14.10
N TYR A 147 13.24 7.26 14.02
CA TYR A 147 13.94 6.14 13.39
C TYR A 147 13.72 4.83 14.17
N GLU A 148 13.65 4.89 15.50
CA GLU A 148 13.26 3.75 16.34
C GLU A 148 11.83 3.29 16.03
N LYS A 149 10.87 4.21 15.97
CA LYS A 149 9.47 3.89 15.59
C LYS A 149 9.40 3.22 14.21
N ILE A 150 10.18 3.69 13.23
CA ILE A 150 10.26 3.10 11.89
C ILE A 150 10.82 1.67 11.98
N GLY A 151 11.91 1.47 12.71
CA GLY A 151 12.52 0.15 12.91
C GLY A 151 11.56 -0.83 13.57
N LEU A 152 10.89 -0.42 14.64
CA LEU A 152 9.90 -1.23 15.36
C LEU A 152 8.73 -1.64 14.45
N GLU A 153 8.25 -0.74 13.59
CA GLU A 153 7.14 -1.05 12.69
C GLU A 153 7.55 -2.05 11.60
N ILE A 154 8.77 -1.90 11.06
CA ILE A 154 9.36 -2.87 10.12
C ILE A 154 9.56 -4.23 10.82
N ARG A 155 10.01 -4.25 12.07
CA ARG A 155 10.17 -5.49 12.84
C ARG A 155 8.85 -6.22 13.02
N LYS A 156 7.77 -5.54 13.43
CA LYS A 156 6.43 -6.16 13.53
C LYS A 156 6.02 -6.82 12.21
N MET A 157 6.24 -6.15 11.08
CA MET A 157 5.98 -6.72 9.76
C MET A 157 6.84 -7.96 9.48
N HIS A 158 8.11 -7.94 9.85
CA HIS A 158 9.02 -9.08 9.72
C HIS A 158 8.63 -10.24 10.66
N ASP A 159 8.17 -9.96 11.88
CA ASP A 159 7.70 -10.96 12.82
C ASP A 159 6.39 -11.62 12.35
N ALA A 160 5.53 -10.86 11.66
CA ALA A 160 4.38 -11.39 10.94
C ALA A 160 4.76 -12.21 9.69
N GLN A 161 6.06 -12.42 9.43
CA GLN A 161 6.61 -13.16 8.28
C GLN A 161 6.14 -12.59 6.94
N VAL A 162 6.03 -11.26 6.82
CA VAL A 162 5.65 -10.59 5.57
C VAL A 162 6.88 -9.96 4.91
N ASN A 163 7.21 -10.48 3.71
CA ASN A 163 8.24 -9.92 2.85
C ASN A 163 7.69 -8.77 2.01
N HIS A 164 8.10 -7.55 2.34
CA HIS A 164 7.76 -6.37 1.57
C HIS A 164 8.74 -6.20 0.39
N THR A 165 8.37 -6.73 -0.76
CA THR A 165 9.27 -6.80 -1.92
C THR A 165 9.70 -5.45 -2.49
N ASP A 166 9.06 -4.36 -2.08
CA ASP A 166 9.39 -2.98 -2.48
C ASP A 166 9.48 -2.02 -1.27
N LEU A 167 10.04 -2.47 -0.14
CA LEU A 167 10.24 -1.60 1.02
C LEU A 167 11.20 -0.47 0.68
N ASN A 168 10.70 0.77 0.68
CA ASN A 168 11.46 1.97 0.36
C ASN A 168 10.91 3.18 1.09
N ILE A 169 11.65 4.27 1.09
CA ILE A 169 11.34 5.50 1.84
C ILE A 169 10.01 6.16 1.45
N HIS A 170 9.50 5.95 0.21
CA HIS A 170 8.22 6.49 -0.22
C HIS A 170 7.03 5.67 0.31
N ASN A 171 7.28 4.42 0.73
CA ASN A 171 6.27 3.50 1.25
C ASN A 171 6.19 3.51 2.78
N ILE A 172 6.84 4.47 3.43
CA ILE A 172 6.75 4.73 4.86
C ILE A 172 6.14 6.11 5.05
N LEU A 173 5.03 6.18 5.78
CA LEU A 173 4.35 7.42 6.10
C LEU A 173 4.44 7.71 7.59
N ILE A 174 4.39 8.98 7.95
CA ILE A 174 4.21 9.46 9.32
C ILE A 174 2.96 10.34 9.34
N ASP A 175 2.02 10.05 10.24
CA ASP A 175 0.80 10.83 10.39
C ASP A 175 0.97 12.00 11.39
N GLY A 176 -0.09 12.80 11.55
CA GLY A 176 -0.08 13.96 12.44
C GLY A 176 0.07 13.62 13.95
N GLN A 177 -0.01 12.35 14.33
CA GLN A 177 0.23 11.84 15.69
C GLN A 177 1.61 11.17 15.83
N GLU A 178 2.50 11.36 14.84
CA GLU A 178 3.82 10.73 14.78
C GLU A 178 3.79 9.19 14.74
N LYS A 179 2.70 8.62 14.25
CA LYS A 179 2.57 7.19 14.05
C LYS A 179 3.14 6.82 12.69
N VAL A 180 3.93 5.76 12.65
CA VAL A 180 4.54 5.22 11.43
C VAL A 180 3.60 4.22 10.78
N TRP A 181 3.47 4.31 9.46
CA TRP A 181 2.65 3.45 8.63
C TRP A 181 3.47 2.89 7.47
N ILE A 182 3.25 1.62 7.12
CA ILE A 182 3.84 1.00 5.93
C ILE A 182 2.73 0.80 4.90
N ILE A 183 2.99 1.15 3.63
CA ILE A 183 2.01 1.11 2.55
C ILE A 183 2.56 0.38 1.31
N ASP A 184 1.69 0.11 0.33
CA ASP A 184 1.97 -0.49 -0.98
C ASP A 184 2.50 -1.93 -0.89
N PHE A 185 1.63 -2.83 -0.46
CA PHE A 185 1.91 -4.26 -0.35
C PHE A 185 1.66 -5.04 -1.66
N ASP A 186 1.60 -4.35 -2.80
CA ASP A 186 1.49 -5.01 -4.10
C ASP A 186 2.69 -5.94 -4.34
N LYS A 187 2.44 -7.21 -4.66
CA LYS A 187 3.43 -8.31 -4.81
C LYS A 187 4.13 -8.73 -3.50
N CYS A 188 3.74 -8.20 -2.37
CA CYS A 188 4.23 -8.68 -1.09
C CYS A 188 3.56 -10.01 -0.73
N CYS A 189 4.19 -10.81 0.11
CA CYS A 189 3.69 -12.13 0.49
C CYS A 189 4.20 -12.54 1.87
N GLN A 190 3.49 -13.47 2.49
CA GLN A 190 4.03 -14.20 3.63
C GLN A 190 5.15 -15.11 3.17
N GLN A 191 6.29 -15.04 3.83
CA GLN A 191 7.50 -15.82 3.53
C GLN A 191 8.17 -16.25 4.81
N GLN A 192 8.25 -17.54 5.04
CA GLN A 192 8.90 -18.10 6.22
C GLN A 192 10.42 -17.90 6.20
N GLY A 193 11.01 -17.81 7.39
CA GLY A 193 12.47 -17.70 7.57
C GLY A 193 12.98 -16.27 7.63
N GLU A 194 14.31 -16.12 7.71
CA GLU A 194 14.98 -14.85 8.02
C GLU A 194 15.76 -14.25 6.84
N SER A 195 16.11 -15.08 5.84
CA SER A 195 17.07 -14.72 4.79
C SER A 195 16.67 -13.50 3.95
N TRP A 196 15.39 -13.26 3.78
CA TRP A 196 14.84 -12.16 2.98
C TRP A 196 14.75 -10.83 3.77
N LYS A 197 14.72 -10.87 5.11
CA LYS A 197 14.57 -9.66 5.96
C LYS A 197 15.69 -8.65 5.72
N LYS A 198 16.93 -9.15 5.64
CA LYS A 198 18.08 -8.29 5.30
C LYS A 198 17.89 -7.60 3.95
N GLY A 199 17.35 -8.30 2.95
CA GLY A 199 17.07 -7.74 1.63
C GLY A 199 16.08 -6.56 1.65
N ASN A 200 15.08 -6.60 2.54
CA ASN A 200 14.16 -5.48 2.78
C ASN A 200 14.91 -4.26 3.34
N LEU A 201 15.72 -4.45 4.37
CA LEU A 201 16.50 -3.38 4.99
C LEU A 201 17.54 -2.79 4.03
N ASP A 202 18.25 -3.63 3.28
CA ASP A 202 19.22 -3.18 2.28
C ASP A 202 18.54 -2.35 1.17
N ARG A 203 17.32 -2.71 0.76
CA ARG A 203 16.52 -1.95 -0.20
C ARG A 203 16.12 -0.60 0.38
N LEU A 204 15.62 -0.58 1.60
CA LEU A 204 15.24 0.64 2.30
C LEU A 204 16.45 1.60 2.41
N LYS A 205 17.62 1.09 2.84
CA LYS A 205 18.86 1.88 2.92
C LYS A 205 19.23 2.52 1.57
N ARG A 206 19.25 1.70 0.51
CA ARG A 206 19.53 2.22 -0.85
C ARG A 206 18.53 3.30 -1.29
N SER A 207 17.26 3.19 -0.85
CA SER A 207 16.26 4.20 -1.17
C SER A 207 16.54 5.55 -0.46
N PHE A 208 16.98 5.55 0.79
CA PHE A 208 17.45 6.74 1.49
C PHE A 208 18.64 7.37 0.76
N GLU A 209 19.69 6.59 0.49
CA GLU A 209 20.92 7.04 -0.22
C GLU A 209 20.60 7.63 -1.60
N LYS A 210 19.64 7.04 -2.31
CA LYS A 210 19.17 7.54 -3.61
C LYS A 210 18.51 8.91 -3.46
N GLU A 211 17.64 9.09 -2.47
CA GLU A 211 16.92 10.35 -2.30
C GLU A 211 17.83 11.47 -1.72
N VAL A 212 18.86 11.13 -0.94
CA VAL A 212 19.93 12.09 -0.59
C VAL A 212 20.58 12.66 -1.85
N ARG A 213 20.99 11.77 -2.78
CA ARG A 213 21.64 12.21 -4.04
C ARG A 213 20.69 12.96 -4.97
N LYS A 214 19.40 12.57 -5.00
CA LYS A 214 18.44 13.11 -5.95
C LYS A 214 17.77 14.41 -5.49
N ARG A 215 17.47 14.51 -4.18
CA ARG A 215 16.64 15.57 -3.61
C ARG A 215 17.27 16.29 -2.42
N GLY A 216 18.47 15.87 -1.97
CA GLY A 216 19.14 16.50 -0.84
C GLY A 216 18.38 16.38 0.47
N ILE A 217 17.75 15.23 0.74
CA ILE A 217 16.99 15.02 1.97
C ILE A 217 17.91 15.06 3.20
N HIS A 218 17.39 15.53 4.34
CA HIS A 218 18.09 15.62 5.63
C HIS A 218 18.22 14.26 6.30
N TRP A 219 19.14 13.41 5.80
CA TRP A 219 19.38 12.07 6.33
C TRP A 219 20.88 11.75 6.30
N ILE A 220 21.35 11.06 7.34
CA ILE A 220 22.72 10.59 7.48
C ILE A 220 22.76 9.06 7.65
N PRO A 221 23.81 8.37 7.16
CA PRO A 221 23.90 6.90 7.20
C PRO A 221 23.81 6.31 8.61
N GLU A 222 24.28 7.02 9.62
CA GLU A 222 24.26 6.61 11.04
C GLU A 222 22.83 6.40 11.54
N ALA A 223 21.88 7.18 11.09
CA ALA A 223 20.46 7.05 11.43
C ALA A 223 19.88 5.70 10.99
N PHE A 224 20.42 5.07 9.94
CA PHE A 224 19.96 3.75 9.50
C PHE A 224 20.32 2.64 10.49
N HIS A 225 21.39 2.78 11.26
CA HIS A 225 21.74 1.81 12.28
C HIS A 225 20.67 1.71 13.37
N ILE A 226 19.95 2.79 13.63
CA ILE A 226 18.83 2.79 14.59
C ILE A 226 17.69 1.92 14.07
N ILE A 227 17.28 2.14 12.81
CA ILE A 227 16.24 1.31 12.14
C ILE A 227 16.61 -0.17 12.16
N SER A 228 17.88 -0.50 11.87
CA SER A 228 18.32 -1.89 11.70
C SER A 228 18.57 -2.65 13.00
N LYS A 229 18.63 -1.97 14.13
CA LYS A 229 18.80 -2.58 15.47
C LYS A 229 17.46 -2.98 16.12
N CYS A 230 16.37 -2.33 15.73
CA CYS A 230 15.04 -2.69 16.18
C CYS A 230 14.56 -3.95 15.47
#